data_8d4cba54243389ae850cbda7542034db
#
_entry.id   8d4cba54243389ae850cbda7542034db
#
_cell.length_a   1.000
_cell.length_b   1.000
_cell.length_c   1.000
_cell.angle_alpha   90.00
_cell.angle_beta   90.00
_cell.angle_gamma   90.00
#
_symmetry.space_group_name_H-M   'P 1'
#
loop_
_entity.id
_entity.type
_entity.pdbx_description
1 polymer ?
#
loop_
_entity_poly.entity_id
_entity_poly.type
_entity_poly.pdbx_seq_one_letter_code
_entity_poly.pdbx_strand_id
1 'polypeptide(L)'
;MDSILLKLFASDTEELYVLDCLAYFMIFMAACTFITLLFENVPYGRYATSRYGFPVNVKFAWFVQELPAFLVPLCLVLWTSAAKTTHLPNQLLLVMYFCHYVQRSLIYPFLIRGGKSTPFASFALAFVFCIYNGYMQVRYLSHYAEYSADWVTSPCFITGSALWLVGWLVNVHSDHILRNLRKPGETGYKIPTGGLFEYVSGANFFGEITEWAGFALAAHSVHSASFSIFTLIVLASRAFAHHRWYLQKFEDYPKSRKALIPFVL
;
A
#
# COMPACT_ATOMS: atom_id res chain seq x y z
N MET A 1 24.23 4.94 12.71
CA MET A 1 23.64 3.93 11.83
C MET A 1 24.42 3.73 10.56
N ASP A 2 25.10 4.74 10.05
CA ASP A 2 26.06 4.54 8.93
C ASP A 2 27.06 3.42 9.22
N SER A 3 27.53 3.29 10.45
CA SER A 3 28.39 2.18 10.87
C SER A 3 27.75 0.80 10.80
N ILE A 4 26.40 0.71 10.85
CA ILE A 4 25.66 -0.55 10.70
C ILE A 4 25.45 -0.87 9.22
N LEU A 5 25.10 0.11 8.40
CA LEU A 5 24.95 -0.05 6.96
C LEU A 5 26.29 -0.39 6.30
N LEU A 6 27.39 0.29 6.71
CA LEU A 6 28.74 -0.03 6.27
C LEU A 6 29.22 -1.43 6.70
N LYS A 7 28.60 -2.04 7.71
CA LYS A 7 28.85 -3.46 8.06
C LYS A 7 28.03 -4.44 7.22
N LEU A 8 26.94 -3.97 6.62
CA LEU A 8 26.09 -4.81 5.77
C LEU A 8 26.51 -4.75 4.30
N PHE A 9 27.05 -3.60 3.88
CA PHE A 9 27.47 -3.36 2.50
C PHE A 9 28.90 -2.82 2.48
N ALA A 10 29.71 -3.26 1.53
CA ALA A 10 31.09 -2.81 1.38
C ALA A 10 31.20 -1.39 0.77
N SER A 11 30.14 -0.93 0.07
CA SER A 11 30.10 0.39 -0.58
C SER A 11 28.66 0.84 -0.88
N ASP A 12 28.50 2.15 -1.14
CA ASP A 12 27.24 2.71 -1.62
C ASP A 12 26.81 2.08 -2.97
N THR A 13 27.77 1.72 -3.82
CA THR A 13 27.49 1.04 -5.10
C THR A 13 26.90 -0.35 -4.87
N GLU A 14 27.42 -1.08 -3.89
CA GLU A 14 26.86 -2.41 -3.53
C GLU A 14 25.46 -2.27 -2.94
N GLU A 15 25.25 -1.31 -2.03
CA GLU A 15 23.91 -1.07 -1.47
C GLU A 15 22.90 -0.70 -2.57
N LEU A 16 23.28 0.20 -3.50
CA LEU A 16 22.39 0.58 -4.62
C LEU A 16 22.08 -0.63 -5.51
N TYR A 17 23.08 -1.46 -5.82
CA TYR A 17 22.86 -2.70 -6.57
C TYR A 17 21.88 -3.64 -5.86
N VAL A 18 21.97 -3.77 -4.54
CA VAL A 18 21.03 -4.57 -3.75
C VAL A 18 19.63 -3.96 -3.77
N LEU A 19 19.49 -2.62 -3.69
CA LEU A 19 18.20 -1.95 -3.81
C LEU A 19 17.55 -2.21 -5.18
N ASP A 20 18.32 -2.16 -6.27
CA ASP A 20 17.84 -2.49 -7.61
C ASP A 20 17.40 -3.97 -7.70
N CYS A 21 18.21 -4.88 -7.14
CA CYS A 21 17.83 -6.31 -7.06
C CYS A 21 16.54 -6.52 -6.26
N LEU A 22 16.35 -5.79 -5.17
CA LEU A 22 15.11 -5.82 -4.39
C LEU A 22 13.92 -5.32 -5.21
N ALA A 23 14.07 -4.26 -5.99
CA ALA A 23 13.00 -3.76 -6.86
C ALA A 23 12.60 -4.79 -7.92
N TYR A 24 13.55 -5.40 -8.62
CA TYR A 24 13.27 -6.47 -9.59
C TYR A 24 12.69 -7.72 -8.91
N PHE A 25 13.16 -8.07 -7.73
CA PHE A 25 12.58 -9.16 -6.94
C PHE A 25 11.12 -8.88 -6.57
N MET A 26 10.75 -7.64 -6.24
CA MET A 26 9.36 -7.26 -6.00
C MET A 26 8.50 -7.44 -7.25
N ILE A 27 8.99 -7.11 -8.44
CA ILE A 27 8.28 -7.35 -9.71
C ILE A 27 8.10 -8.86 -9.92
N PHE A 28 9.12 -9.66 -9.66
CA PHE A 28 9.03 -11.12 -9.72
C PHE A 28 7.99 -11.65 -8.72
N MET A 29 8.03 -11.20 -7.46
CA MET A 29 7.02 -11.55 -6.46
C MET A 29 5.60 -11.14 -6.90
N ALA A 30 5.45 -9.98 -7.55
CA ALA A 30 4.18 -9.53 -8.10
C ALA A 30 3.64 -10.52 -9.14
N ALA A 31 4.49 -11.01 -10.05
CA ALA A 31 4.11 -12.02 -11.04
C ALA A 31 3.72 -13.36 -10.38
N CYS A 32 4.49 -13.84 -9.42
CA CYS A 32 4.17 -15.05 -8.66
C CYS A 32 2.85 -14.90 -7.87
N THR A 33 2.64 -13.72 -7.25
CA THR A 33 1.41 -13.40 -6.53
C THR A 33 0.22 -13.36 -7.48
N PHE A 34 0.36 -12.77 -8.66
CA PHE A 34 -0.69 -12.77 -9.68
C PHE A 34 -1.15 -14.20 -10.02
N ILE A 35 -0.21 -15.10 -10.30
CA ILE A 35 -0.51 -16.51 -10.60
C ILE A 35 -1.23 -17.16 -9.42
N THR A 36 -0.74 -16.94 -8.19
CA THR A 36 -1.37 -17.51 -6.99
C THR A 36 -2.80 -17.00 -6.80
N LEU A 37 -3.04 -15.71 -7.04
CA LEU A 37 -4.34 -15.09 -6.86
C LEU A 37 -5.37 -15.44 -7.95
N LEU A 38 -4.97 -16.14 -9.00
CA LEU A 38 -5.92 -16.78 -9.94
C LEU A 38 -6.66 -17.97 -9.28
N PHE A 39 -6.03 -18.63 -8.29
CA PHE A 39 -6.53 -19.84 -7.64
C PHE A 39 -6.97 -19.62 -6.19
N GLU A 40 -6.37 -18.66 -5.49
CA GLU A 40 -6.59 -18.43 -4.05
C GLU A 40 -6.89 -16.95 -3.77
N ASN A 41 -7.71 -16.65 -2.76
CA ASN A 41 -7.89 -15.29 -2.30
C ASN A 41 -6.87 -14.93 -1.22
N VAL A 42 -6.48 -13.65 -1.16
CA VAL A 42 -5.62 -13.16 -0.07
C VAL A 42 -6.29 -13.46 1.29
N PRO A 43 -5.65 -14.24 2.18
CA PRO A 43 -6.31 -14.83 3.34
C PRO A 43 -6.38 -13.87 4.54
N TYR A 44 -7.05 -12.72 4.39
CA TYR A 44 -7.38 -11.82 5.51
C TYR A 44 -8.73 -11.13 5.31
N GLY A 45 -9.24 -10.48 6.35
CA GLY A 45 -10.56 -9.86 6.34
C GLY A 45 -11.66 -10.91 6.15
N ARG A 46 -12.56 -10.73 5.16
CA ARG A 46 -13.65 -11.69 4.90
C ARG A 46 -13.18 -13.09 4.48
N TYR A 47 -11.98 -13.19 3.94
CA TYR A 47 -11.37 -14.45 3.49
C TYR A 47 -10.42 -15.06 4.54
N ALA A 48 -10.38 -14.54 5.76
CA ALA A 48 -9.58 -15.10 6.83
C ALA A 48 -10.00 -16.54 7.16
N THR A 49 -9.02 -17.44 7.23
CA THR A 49 -9.19 -18.85 7.51
C THR A 49 -8.08 -19.36 8.43
N SER A 50 -8.35 -20.37 9.26
CA SER A 50 -7.39 -20.99 10.17
C SER A 50 -6.27 -21.77 9.47
N ARG A 51 -6.40 -22.05 8.16
CA ARG A 51 -5.36 -22.71 7.35
C ARG A 51 -4.02 -21.96 7.40
N TYR A 52 -4.04 -20.65 7.61
CA TYR A 52 -2.87 -19.78 7.62
C TYR A 52 -2.42 -19.36 9.03
N GLY A 53 -2.69 -20.20 10.02
CA GLY A 53 -2.23 -20.06 11.40
C GLY A 53 -3.29 -19.51 12.36
N PHE A 54 -2.88 -19.31 13.60
CA PHE A 54 -3.76 -18.82 14.65
C PHE A 54 -4.23 -17.37 14.41
N PRO A 55 -5.40 -16.99 14.95
CA PRO A 55 -5.96 -15.65 14.75
C PRO A 55 -5.25 -14.61 15.62
N VAL A 56 -4.79 -13.54 15.00
CA VAL A 56 -4.24 -12.35 15.66
C VAL A 56 -5.30 -11.25 15.67
N ASN A 57 -5.46 -10.53 16.77
CA ASN A 57 -6.42 -9.43 16.87
C ASN A 57 -6.21 -8.44 15.71
N VAL A 58 -7.28 -8.04 15.03
CA VAL A 58 -7.21 -7.25 13.82
C VAL A 58 -6.53 -5.89 14.01
N LYS A 59 -6.83 -5.17 15.10
CA LYS A 59 -6.22 -3.85 15.36
C LYS A 59 -4.73 -3.99 15.66
N PHE A 60 -4.38 -4.97 16.50
CA PHE A 60 -3.00 -5.26 16.85
C PHE A 60 -2.21 -5.68 15.60
N ALA A 61 -2.77 -6.58 14.78
CA ALA A 61 -2.14 -7.02 13.54
C ALA A 61 -1.87 -5.83 12.60
N TRP A 62 -2.88 -5.00 12.33
CA TRP A 62 -2.74 -3.83 11.48
C TRP A 62 -1.70 -2.83 12.01
N PHE A 63 -1.72 -2.54 13.31
CA PHE A 63 -0.75 -1.62 13.89
C PHE A 63 0.68 -2.15 13.77
N VAL A 64 0.91 -3.39 14.21
CA VAL A 64 2.26 -3.96 14.27
C VAL A 64 2.82 -4.27 12.88
N GLN A 65 2.00 -4.79 11.96
CA GLN A 65 2.48 -5.12 10.62
C GLN A 65 2.83 -3.90 9.76
N GLU A 66 2.09 -2.79 9.93
CA GLU A 66 2.32 -1.57 9.14
C GLU A 66 3.37 -0.65 9.79
N LEU A 67 3.59 -0.76 11.09
CA LEU A 67 4.51 0.10 11.82
C LEU A 67 5.94 0.13 11.25
N PRO A 68 6.53 -0.98 10.77
CA PRO A 68 7.85 -0.97 10.16
C PRO A 68 7.94 -0.09 8.90
N ALA A 69 6.87 0.01 8.10
CA ALA A 69 6.84 0.88 6.94
C ALA A 69 6.92 2.38 7.28
N PHE A 70 6.69 2.74 8.54
CA PHE A 70 6.91 4.08 9.08
C PHE A 70 8.24 4.18 9.83
N LEU A 71 8.52 3.26 10.77
CA LEU A 71 9.69 3.36 11.66
C LEU A 71 11.01 3.12 10.95
N VAL A 72 11.12 2.12 10.07
CA VAL A 72 12.36 1.85 9.32
C VAL A 72 12.73 3.06 8.47
N PRO A 73 11.83 3.63 7.64
CA PRO A 73 12.06 4.89 6.95
C PRO A 73 12.47 6.05 7.85
N LEU A 74 11.79 6.24 8.98
CA LEU A 74 12.12 7.31 9.91
C LEU A 74 13.54 7.16 10.45
N CYS A 75 13.91 5.94 10.84
CA CYS A 75 15.26 5.62 11.28
C CYS A 75 16.31 5.89 10.19
N LEU A 76 16.01 5.53 8.93
CA LEU A 76 16.90 5.80 7.81
C LEU A 76 17.14 7.29 7.61
N VAL A 77 16.08 8.09 7.62
CA VAL A 77 16.20 9.54 7.41
C VAL A 77 16.93 10.24 8.57
N LEU A 78 16.69 9.80 9.83
CA LEU A 78 17.24 10.48 11.00
C LEU A 78 18.64 10.02 11.39
N TRP A 79 19.00 8.78 11.11
CA TRP A 79 20.21 8.15 11.68
C TRP A 79 21.18 7.58 10.64
N THR A 80 20.92 7.78 9.34
CA THR A 80 21.87 7.44 8.28
C THR A 80 22.26 8.66 7.47
N SER A 81 23.29 8.53 6.63
CA SER A 81 23.60 9.52 5.60
C SER A 81 22.45 9.57 4.58
N ALA A 82 21.60 10.56 4.73
CA ALA A 82 20.44 10.80 3.87
C ALA A 82 20.73 12.04 2.99
N ALA A 83 21.76 11.95 2.15
CA ALA A 83 22.36 13.08 1.43
C ALA A 83 21.35 13.81 0.50
N LYS A 84 20.31 13.12 0.03
CA LYS A 84 19.32 13.68 -0.90
C LYS A 84 18.13 14.35 -0.20
N THR A 85 18.03 14.29 1.11
CA THR A 85 16.93 14.91 1.87
C THR A 85 16.93 16.44 1.86
N THR A 86 18.00 17.06 1.37
CA THR A 86 18.08 18.52 1.16
C THR A 86 17.49 18.99 -0.16
N HIS A 87 17.19 18.08 -1.09
CA HIS A 87 16.65 18.41 -2.41
C HIS A 87 15.11 18.40 -2.38
N LEU A 88 14.49 19.45 -2.92
CA LEU A 88 13.04 19.63 -2.89
C LEU A 88 12.24 18.45 -3.46
N PRO A 89 12.60 17.86 -4.63
CA PRO A 89 11.85 16.70 -5.15
C PRO A 89 11.84 15.52 -4.16
N ASN A 90 13.01 15.21 -3.58
CA ASN A 90 13.14 14.13 -2.61
C ASN A 90 12.32 14.39 -1.34
N GLN A 91 12.35 15.64 -0.83
CA GLN A 91 11.54 16.04 0.33
C GLN A 91 10.05 15.82 0.09
N LEU A 92 9.54 16.28 -1.07
CA LEU A 92 8.12 16.14 -1.40
C LEU A 92 7.73 14.66 -1.54
N LEU A 93 8.54 13.83 -2.20
CA LEU A 93 8.31 12.40 -2.31
C LEU A 93 8.35 11.68 -0.95
N LEU A 94 9.30 12.05 -0.09
CA LEU A 94 9.35 11.53 1.28
C LEU A 94 8.11 11.95 2.09
N VAL A 95 7.67 13.20 1.96
CA VAL A 95 6.43 13.67 2.61
C VAL A 95 5.23 12.86 2.13
N MET A 96 5.08 12.61 0.82
CA MET A 96 4.01 11.78 0.26
C MET A 96 4.04 10.37 0.89
N TYR A 97 5.21 9.74 0.92
CA TYR A 97 5.40 8.42 1.53
C TYR A 97 5.01 8.41 3.02
N PHE A 98 5.54 9.35 3.79
CA PHE A 98 5.26 9.43 5.22
C PHE A 98 3.81 9.78 5.54
N CYS A 99 3.16 10.67 4.77
CA CYS A 99 1.73 10.97 4.93
C CYS A 99 0.86 9.72 4.81
N HIS A 100 1.13 8.87 3.81
CA HIS A 100 0.44 7.59 3.66
C HIS A 100 0.63 6.72 4.90
N TYR A 101 1.88 6.48 5.32
CA TYR A 101 2.14 5.55 6.42
C TYR A 101 1.81 6.10 7.82
N VAL A 102 1.81 7.41 8.04
CA VAL A 102 1.20 8.01 9.25
C VAL A 102 -0.28 7.63 9.32
N GLN A 103 -1.00 7.80 8.22
CA GLN A 103 -2.41 7.43 8.17
C GLN A 103 -2.59 5.92 8.33
N ARG A 104 -1.80 5.09 7.62
CA ARG A 104 -1.99 3.64 7.55
C ARG A 104 -1.50 2.92 8.82
N SER A 105 -0.38 3.36 9.41
CA SER A 105 0.22 2.72 10.59
C SER A 105 -0.24 3.29 11.92
N LEU A 106 -0.38 4.64 12.01
CA LEU A 106 -0.60 5.31 13.29
C LEU A 106 -2.05 5.75 13.52
N ILE A 107 -2.87 5.88 12.47
CA ILE A 107 -4.25 6.36 12.58
C ILE A 107 -5.25 5.23 12.29
N TYR A 108 -5.16 4.61 11.12
CA TYR A 108 -6.13 3.64 10.64
C TYR A 108 -6.39 2.46 11.59
N PRO A 109 -5.35 1.81 12.20
CA PRO A 109 -5.58 0.66 13.09
C PRO A 109 -6.47 0.98 14.29
N PHE A 110 -6.35 2.18 14.82
CA PHE A 110 -7.16 2.63 15.96
C PHE A 110 -8.60 2.98 15.57
N LEU A 111 -8.82 3.29 14.30
CA LEU A 111 -10.15 3.60 13.74
C LEU A 111 -10.93 2.34 13.32
N ILE A 112 -10.30 1.17 13.22
CA ILE A 112 -10.97 -0.09 12.85
C ILE A 112 -12.10 -0.39 13.84
N ARG A 113 -13.30 -0.70 13.32
CA ARG A 113 -14.48 -1.08 14.09
C ARG A 113 -14.90 -2.50 13.74
N GLY A 114 -14.70 -3.43 14.66
CA GLY A 114 -14.94 -4.87 14.41
C GLY A 114 -13.95 -5.44 13.40
N GLY A 115 -14.36 -6.48 12.68
CA GLY A 115 -13.52 -7.19 11.70
C GLY A 115 -13.10 -8.57 12.19
N LYS A 116 -12.76 -9.44 11.25
CA LYS A 116 -12.19 -10.76 11.55
C LYS A 116 -10.72 -10.62 11.93
N SER A 117 -10.26 -11.44 12.86
CA SER A 117 -8.85 -11.58 13.18
C SER A 117 -8.02 -11.94 11.94
N THR A 118 -6.79 -11.47 11.92
CA THR A 118 -5.85 -11.75 10.84
C THR A 118 -5.11 -13.06 11.11
N PRO A 119 -5.03 -14.00 10.17
CA PRO A 119 -4.21 -15.21 10.33
C PRO A 119 -2.73 -14.85 10.52
N PHE A 120 -2.04 -15.58 11.39
CA PHE A 120 -0.65 -15.28 11.74
C PHE A 120 0.30 -15.19 10.54
N ALA A 121 0.18 -16.13 9.57
CA ALA A 121 1.04 -16.10 8.39
C ALA A 121 0.84 -14.81 7.56
N SER A 122 -0.42 -14.36 7.37
CA SER A 122 -0.71 -13.10 6.67
C SER A 122 -0.14 -11.89 7.40
N PHE A 123 -0.26 -11.87 8.74
CA PHE A 123 0.32 -10.85 9.60
C PHE A 123 1.85 -10.81 9.49
N ALA A 124 2.52 -11.96 9.62
CA ALA A 124 3.98 -12.05 9.58
C ALA A 124 4.55 -11.65 8.21
N LEU A 125 3.91 -12.12 7.12
CA LEU A 125 4.31 -11.74 5.76
C LEU A 125 4.14 -10.24 5.50
N ALA A 126 3.04 -9.65 5.96
CA ALA A 126 2.83 -8.20 5.84
C ALA A 126 3.88 -7.41 6.65
N PHE A 127 4.21 -7.85 7.86
CA PHE A 127 5.25 -7.24 8.68
C PHE A 127 6.62 -7.23 7.97
N VAL A 128 7.06 -8.38 7.44
CA VAL A 128 8.31 -8.49 6.71
C VAL A 128 8.28 -7.65 5.43
N PHE A 129 7.15 -7.66 4.72
CA PHE A 129 6.96 -6.84 3.53
C PHE A 129 7.07 -5.33 3.84
N CYS A 130 6.53 -4.87 4.97
CA CYS A 130 6.61 -3.47 5.39
C CYS A 130 8.05 -3.04 5.74
N ILE A 131 8.86 -3.92 6.35
CA ILE A 131 10.30 -3.66 6.54
C ILE A 131 10.99 -3.52 5.18
N TYR A 132 10.78 -4.50 4.32
CA TYR A 132 11.39 -4.60 2.99
C TYR A 132 11.07 -3.38 2.11
N ASN A 133 9.77 -3.08 1.95
CA ASN A 133 9.33 -1.94 1.14
C ASN A 133 9.77 -0.61 1.75
N GLY A 134 9.65 -0.45 3.06
CA GLY A 134 10.05 0.75 3.77
C GLY A 134 11.54 1.07 3.59
N TYR A 135 12.40 0.06 3.73
CA TYR A 135 13.81 0.17 3.46
C TYR A 135 14.08 0.55 2.00
N MET A 136 13.57 -0.22 1.05
CA MET A 136 13.83 -0.02 -0.37
C MET A 136 13.40 1.37 -0.86
N GLN A 137 12.15 1.78 -0.57
CA GLN A 137 11.62 3.06 -1.04
C GLN A 137 12.37 4.25 -0.45
N VAL A 138 12.49 4.28 0.88
CA VAL A 138 12.98 5.48 1.54
C VAL A 138 14.50 5.55 1.51
N ARG A 139 15.21 4.43 1.57
CA ARG A 139 16.67 4.45 1.40
C ARG A 139 17.06 4.94 0.00
N TYR A 140 16.38 4.45 -1.04
CA TYR A 140 16.60 4.96 -2.39
C TYR A 140 16.33 6.47 -2.47
N LEU A 141 15.17 6.94 -2.03
CA LEU A 141 14.77 8.35 -2.11
C LEU A 141 15.68 9.28 -1.26
N SER A 142 16.08 8.84 -0.07
CA SER A 142 16.83 9.70 0.85
C SER A 142 18.31 9.79 0.56
N HIS A 143 18.87 8.80 -0.17
CA HIS A 143 20.33 8.71 -0.35
C HIS A 143 20.79 8.65 -1.82
N TYR A 144 20.04 7.94 -2.69
CA TYR A 144 20.49 7.65 -4.06
C TYR A 144 19.76 8.43 -5.14
N ALA A 145 18.45 8.66 -4.98
CA ALA A 145 17.64 9.25 -6.03
C ALA A 145 18.09 10.69 -6.39
N GLU A 146 18.46 10.89 -7.64
CA GLU A 146 18.87 12.18 -8.17
C GLU A 146 17.81 12.74 -9.11
N TYR A 147 17.42 13.97 -8.84
CA TYR A 147 16.45 14.73 -9.65
C TYR A 147 17.07 16.07 -10.04
N SER A 148 16.75 16.54 -11.26
CA SER A 148 17.07 17.91 -11.66
C SER A 148 16.33 18.93 -10.78
N ALA A 149 16.89 20.14 -10.67
CA ALA A 149 16.30 21.19 -9.82
C ALA A 149 14.88 21.58 -10.27
N ASP A 150 14.55 21.43 -11.54
CA ASP A 150 13.26 21.70 -12.17
C ASP A 150 12.32 20.50 -12.20
N TRP A 151 12.72 19.34 -11.66
CA TRP A 151 11.91 18.11 -11.66
C TRP A 151 10.49 18.32 -11.13
N VAL A 152 10.34 19.15 -10.10
CA VAL A 152 9.03 19.44 -9.48
C VAL A 152 8.05 20.16 -10.44
N THR A 153 8.56 20.76 -11.50
CA THR A 153 7.75 21.42 -12.56
C THR A 153 7.51 20.50 -13.76
N SER A 154 8.10 19.31 -13.75
CA SER A 154 7.91 18.35 -14.84
C SER A 154 6.45 17.83 -14.91
N PRO A 155 5.93 17.55 -16.10
CA PRO A 155 4.58 16.97 -16.23
C PRO A 155 4.42 15.66 -15.44
N CYS A 156 5.48 14.83 -15.39
CA CYS A 156 5.46 13.58 -14.63
C CYS A 156 5.29 13.81 -13.13
N PHE A 157 6.05 14.76 -12.55
CA PHE A 157 5.96 15.06 -11.13
C PHE A 157 4.61 15.67 -10.78
N ILE A 158 4.13 16.66 -11.56
CA ILE A 158 2.85 17.35 -11.30
C ILE A 158 1.69 16.36 -11.42
N THR A 159 1.61 15.59 -12.52
CA THR A 159 0.54 14.62 -12.74
C THR A 159 0.61 13.50 -11.70
N GLY A 160 1.81 12.99 -11.42
CA GLY A 160 2.01 11.95 -10.43
C GLY A 160 1.58 12.38 -9.03
N SER A 161 1.98 13.59 -8.60
CA SER A 161 1.59 14.15 -7.29
C SER A 161 0.08 14.40 -7.19
N ALA A 162 -0.56 14.86 -8.27
CA ALA A 162 -2.00 15.03 -8.32
C ALA A 162 -2.75 13.68 -8.21
N LEU A 163 -2.30 12.66 -8.95
CA LEU A 163 -2.86 11.31 -8.86
C LEU A 163 -2.65 10.70 -7.46
N TRP A 164 -1.46 10.87 -6.87
CA TRP A 164 -1.20 10.43 -5.52
C TRP A 164 -2.19 11.06 -4.53
N LEU A 165 -2.37 12.38 -4.58
CA LEU A 165 -3.27 13.09 -3.67
C LEU A 165 -4.74 12.65 -3.84
N VAL A 166 -5.21 12.57 -5.09
CA VAL A 166 -6.58 12.12 -5.38
C VAL A 166 -6.78 10.68 -4.92
N GLY A 167 -5.84 9.79 -5.22
CA GLY A 167 -5.88 8.40 -4.81
C GLY A 167 -5.92 8.24 -3.29
N TRP A 168 -5.06 8.96 -2.57
CA TRP A 168 -5.03 8.99 -1.11
C TRP A 168 -6.36 9.48 -0.50
N LEU A 169 -6.92 10.57 -1.01
CA LEU A 169 -8.21 11.10 -0.56
C LEU A 169 -9.35 10.09 -0.80
N VAL A 170 -9.37 9.45 -1.96
CA VAL A 170 -10.35 8.41 -2.27
C VAL A 170 -10.20 7.20 -1.35
N ASN A 171 -8.97 6.76 -1.08
CA ASN A 171 -8.70 5.64 -0.16
C ASN A 171 -9.20 5.97 1.25
N VAL A 172 -8.80 7.11 1.83
CA VAL A 172 -9.20 7.53 3.18
C VAL A 172 -10.71 7.72 3.30
N HIS A 173 -11.36 8.34 2.30
CA HIS A 173 -12.81 8.53 2.28
C HIS A 173 -13.55 7.18 2.19
N SER A 174 -13.09 6.27 1.33
CA SER A 174 -13.68 4.94 1.18
C SER A 174 -13.54 4.10 2.45
N ASP A 175 -12.39 4.15 3.09
CA ASP A 175 -12.17 3.50 4.39
C ASP A 175 -13.06 4.11 5.49
N HIS A 176 -13.32 5.42 5.44
CA HIS A 176 -14.28 6.07 6.34
C HIS A 176 -15.70 5.51 6.15
N ILE A 177 -16.15 5.32 4.91
CA ILE A 177 -17.45 4.69 4.62
C ILE A 177 -17.48 3.26 5.15
N LEU A 178 -16.46 2.45 4.85
CA LEU A 178 -16.42 1.04 5.27
C LEU A 178 -16.45 0.86 6.79
N ARG A 179 -15.70 1.64 7.55
CA ARG A 179 -15.67 1.52 9.01
C ARG A 179 -16.95 1.99 9.70
N ASN A 180 -17.71 2.90 9.06
CA ASN A 180 -18.99 3.40 9.56
C ASN A 180 -20.22 2.65 8.98
N LEU A 181 -20.00 1.65 8.15
CA LEU A 181 -21.07 0.91 7.46
C LEU A 181 -21.99 0.16 8.42
N ARG A 182 -21.46 -0.26 9.58
CA ARG A 182 -22.21 -0.96 10.63
C ARG A 182 -22.36 -0.08 11.86
N LYS A 183 -23.57 -0.05 12.42
CA LYS A 183 -23.82 0.58 13.72
C LYS A 183 -23.24 -0.29 14.85
N PRO A 184 -23.00 0.28 16.05
CA PRO A 184 -22.61 -0.49 17.20
C PRO A 184 -23.61 -1.64 17.48
N GLY A 185 -23.11 -2.86 17.71
CA GLY A 185 -23.94 -4.06 17.92
C GLY A 185 -24.42 -4.76 16.64
N GLU A 186 -24.32 -4.15 15.47
CA GLU A 186 -24.68 -4.82 14.22
C GLU A 186 -23.58 -5.80 13.77
N THR A 187 -24.00 -7.00 13.42
CA THR A 187 -23.18 -8.06 12.84
C THR A 187 -23.59 -8.29 11.38
N GLY A 188 -22.70 -8.89 10.60
CA GLY A 188 -22.97 -9.16 9.19
C GLY A 188 -22.37 -8.14 8.24
N TYR A 189 -22.58 -8.39 6.96
CA TYR A 189 -22.06 -7.55 5.88
C TYR A 189 -23.18 -6.70 5.31
N LYS A 190 -22.82 -5.49 4.86
CA LYS A 190 -23.72 -4.54 4.20
C LYS A 190 -23.11 -4.11 2.87
N ILE A 191 -23.96 -3.67 1.96
CA ILE A 191 -23.53 -3.04 0.71
C ILE A 191 -23.05 -1.62 1.04
N PRO A 192 -21.78 -1.27 0.76
CA PRO A 192 -21.31 0.09 0.94
C PRO A 192 -21.97 1.03 -0.07
N THR A 193 -22.31 2.23 0.37
CA THR A 193 -22.91 3.29 -0.43
C THR A 193 -22.20 4.63 -0.17
N GLY A 194 -22.31 5.53 -1.13
CA GLY A 194 -21.67 6.84 -1.09
C GLY A 194 -20.27 6.85 -1.73
N GLY A 195 -19.83 8.04 -2.15
CA GLY A 195 -18.54 8.21 -2.82
C GLY A 195 -18.37 7.32 -4.04
N LEU A 196 -17.16 6.80 -4.25
CA LEU A 196 -16.89 5.89 -5.36
C LEU A 196 -17.53 4.51 -5.22
N PHE A 197 -18.06 4.12 -4.05
CA PHE A 197 -18.82 2.89 -3.92
C PHE A 197 -20.12 2.87 -4.73
N GLU A 198 -20.61 4.01 -5.19
CA GLU A 198 -21.75 4.06 -6.13
C GLU A 198 -21.41 3.44 -7.49
N TYR A 199 -20.15 3.41 -7.86
CA TYR A 199 -19.67 2.97 -9.18
C TYR A 199 -18.87 1.67 -9.14
N VAL A 200 -18.17 1.40 -8.01
CA VAL A 200 -17.26 0.25 -7.90
C VAL A 200 -17.35 -0.44 -6.54
N SER A 201 -17.05 -1.74 -6.52
CA SER A 201 -17.02 -2.55 -5.30
C SER A 201 -15.76 -2.32 -4.45
N GLY A 202 -14.66 -2.00 -5.10
CA GLY A 202 -13.34 -1.82 -4.49
C GLY A 202 -12.87 -0.37 -4.50
N ALA A 203 -13.70 0.58 -4.05
CA ALA A 203 -13.39 2.02 -4.10
C ALA A 203 -12.11 2.38 -3.32
N ASN A 204 -11.89 1.79 -2.15
CA ASN A 204 -10.67 1.99 -1.37
C ASN A 204 -9.43 1.41 -2.09
N PHE A 205 -9.57 0.26 -2.75
CA PHE A 205 -8.49 -0.34 -3.55
C PHE A 205 -8.15 0.51 -4.78
N PHE A 206 -9.17 1.04 -5.47
CA PHE A 206 -8.96 1.96 -6.58
C PHE A 206 -8.18 3.21 -6.13
N GLY A 207 -8.55 3.79 -4.98
CA GLY A 207 -7.84 4.92 -4.39
C GLY A 207 -6.36 4.60 -4.16
N GLU A 208 -6.06 3.51 -3.47
CA GLU A 208 -4.69 3.13 -3.13
C GLU A 208 -3.84 2.74 -4.36
N ILE A 209 -4.44 2.08 -5.36
CA ILE A 209 -3.77 1.80 -6.64
C ILE A 209 -3.43 3.11 -7.36
N THR A 210 -4.36 4.05 -7.43
CA THR A 210 -4.16 5.36 -8.05
C THR A 210 -3.09 6.17 -7.33
N GLU A 211 -3.10 6.13 -6.00
CA GLU A 211 -2.11 6.75 -5.13
C GLU A 211 -0.69 6.27 -5.46
N TRP A 212 -0.45 4.95 -5.41
CA TRP A 212 0.88 4.39 -5.66
C TRP A 212 1.31 4.46 -7.13
N ALA A 213 0.37 4.45 -8.08
CA ALA A 213 0.67 4.74 -9.49
C ALA A 213 1.11 6.20 -9.66
N GLY A 214 0.44 7.14 -8.99
CA GLY A 214 0.83 8.55 -8.95
C GLY A 214 2.21 8.76 -8.32
N PHE A 215 2.48 8.09 -7.19
CA PHE A 215 3.80 8.10 -6.55
C PHE A 215 4.90 7.57 -7.47
N ALA A 216 4.67 6.45 -8.14
CA ALA A 216 5.62 5.86 -9.08
C ALA A 216 5.92 6.80 -10.26
N LEU A 217 4.90 7.49 -10.78
CA LEU A 217 5.05 8.48 -11.85
C LEU A 217 5.87 9.69 -11.39
N ALA A 218 5.61 10.22 -10.19
CA ALA A 218 6.33 11.36 -9.63
C ALA A 218 7.78 11.03 -9.27
N ALA A 219 8.02 9.84 -8.70
CA ALA A 219 9.35 9.37 -8.30
C ALA A 219 10.19 8.83 -9.46
N HIS A 220 9.56 8.40 -10.56
CA HIS A 220 10.18 7.96 -11.81
C HIS A 220 11.34 6.98 -11.61
N SER A 221 11.15 5.96 -10.78
CA SER A 221 12.17 4.96 -10.44
C SER A 221 11.62 3.54 -10.51
N VAL A 222 12.50 2.55 -10.75
CA VAL A 222 12.12 1.12 -10.72
C VAL A 222 11.62 0.70 -9.31
N HIS A 223 12.16 1.32 -8.27
CA HIS A 223 11.78 1.04 -6.87
C HIS A 223 10.32 1.40 -6.61
N SER A 224 9.89 2.61 -7.00
CA SER A 224 8.49 3.03 -6.85
C SER A 224 7.56 2.29 -7.82
N ALA A 225 8.01 2.03 -9.05
CA ALA A 225 7.25 1.28 -10.04
C ALA A 225 7.00 -0.17 -9.59
N SER A 226 7.99 -0.84 -9.00
CA SER A 226 7.85 -2.21 -8.50
C SER A 226 6.77 -2.33 -7.42
N PHE A 227 6.74 -1.39 -6.48
CA PHE A 227 5.71 -1.35 -5.45
C PHE A 227 4.32 -1.02 -6.01
N SER A 228 4.24 -0.09 -6.95
CA SER A 228 2.98 0.23 -7.65
C SER A 228 2.42 -0.99 -8.39
N ILE A 229 3.27 -1.75 -9.09
CA ILE A 229 2.87 -2.98 -9.80
C ILE A 229 2.39 -4.04 -8.81
N PHE A 230 3.11 -4.26 -7.71
CA PHE A 230 2.72 -5.22 -6.67
C PHE A 230 1.36 -4.84 -6.06
N THR A 231 1.18 -3.57 -5.71
CA THR A 231 -0.07 -3.01 -5.17
C THR A 231 -1.24 -3.20 -6.14
N LEU A 232 -1.04 -2.87 -7.42
CA LEU A 232 -2.05 -3.07 -8.47
C LEU A 232 -2.51 -4.54 -8.52
N ILE A 233 -1.59 -5.48 -8.57
CA ILE A 233 -1.90 -6.91 -8.69
C ILE A 233 -2.68 -7.41 -7.47
N VAL A 234 -2.21 -7.09 -6.27
CA VAL A 234 -2.84 -7.56 -5.03
C VAL A 234 -4.23 -6.93 -4.86
N LEU A 235 -4.34 -5.61 -5.01
CA LEU A 235 -5.58 -4.90 -4.72
C LEU A 235 -6.62 -5.06 -5.83
N ALA A 236 -6.23 -5.15 -7.11
CA ALA A 236 -7.15 -5.48 -8.19
C ALA A 236 -7.76 -6.87 -8.00
N SER A 237 -6.93 -7.88 -7.69
CA SER A 237 -7.43 -9.25 -7.41
C SER A 237 -8.43 -9.26 -6.26
N ARG A 238 -8.17 -8.47 -5.21
CA ARG A 238 -9.12 -8.32 -4.09
C ARG A 238 -10.40 -7.61 -4.50
N ALA A 239 -10.33 -6.57 -5.33
CA ALA A 239 -11.52 -5.88 -5.83
C ALA A 239 -12.42 -6.82 -6.61
N PHE A 240 -11.86 -7.64 -7.51
CA PHE A 240 -12.59 -8.67 -8.24
C PHE A 240 -13.22 -9.73 -7.34
N ALA A 241 -12.46 -10.21 -6.34
CA ALA A 241 -12.98 -11.17 -5.37
C ALA A 241 -14.15 -10.57 -4.57
N HIS A 242 -14.00 -9.32 -4.09
CA HIS A 242 -15.07 -8.62 -3.38
C HIS A 242 -16.29 -8.39 -4.25
N HIS A 243 -16.13 -8.00 -5.51
CA HIS A 243 -17.24 -7.78 -6.44
C HIS A 243 -18.05 -9.07 -6.67
N ARG A 244 -17.35 -10.18 -7.00
CA ARG A 244 -17.99 -11.50 -7.14
C ARG A 244 -18.72 -11.91 -5.87
N TRP A 245 -18.11 -11.69 -4.70
CA TRP A 245 -18.72 -12.00 -3.43
C TRP A 245 -19.97 -11.17 -3.16
N TYR A 246 -20.00 -9.87 -3.49
CA TYR A 246 -21.17 -9.01 -3.34
C TYR A 246 -22.32 -9.48 -4.24
N LEU A 247 -22.04 -9.80 -5.50
CA LEU A 247 -23.04 -10.32 -6.44
C LEU A 247 -23.66 -11.65 -6.00
N GLN A 248 -22.89 -12.50 -5.32
CA GLN A 248 -23.39 -13.77 -4.78
C GLN A 248 -24.13 -13.62 -3.46
N LYS A 249 -23.76 -12.64 -2.66
CA LYS A 249 -24.28 -12.50 -1.29
C LYS A 249 -25.58 -11.70 -1.21
N PHE A 250 -25.76 -10.72 -2.10
CA PHE A 250 -26.87 -9.78 -2.05
C PHE A 250 -27.65 -9.80 -3.37
N GLU A 251 -28.92 -10.13 -3.31
CA GLU A 251 -29.81 -10.15 -4.48
C GLU A 251 -30.03 -8.74 -5.05
N ASP A 252 -30.04 -7.73 -4.16
CA ASP A 252 -30.24 -6.30 -4.45
C ASP A 252 -28.94 -5.56 -4.77
N TYR A 253 -27.80 -6.28 -4.95
CA TYR A 253 -26.55 -5.60 -5.29
C TYR A 253 -26.63 -4.90 -6.66
N PRO A 254 -26.27 -3.60 -6.77
CA PRO A 254 -26.39 -2.85 -8.01
C PRO A 254 -25.55 -3.47 -9.14
N LYS A 255 -26.20 -4.03 -10.16
CA LYS A 255 -25.55 -4.72 -11.30
C LYS A 255 -24.73 -3.79 -12.19
N SER A 256 -24.95 -2.47 -12.11
CA SER A 256 -24.18 -1.44 -12.85
C SER A 256 -22.81 -1.20 -12.27
N ARG A 257 -22.59 -1.53 -10.98
CA ARG A 257 -21.27 -1.35 -10.34
C ARG A 257 -20.23 -2.26 -10.96
N LYS A 258 -19.03 -1.74 -11.09
CA LYS A 258 -17.86 -2.47 -11.57
C LYS A 258 -17.01 -2.99 -10.41
N ALA A 259 -16.02 -3.81 -10.69
CA ALA A 259 -15.14 -4.33 -9.63
C ALA A 259 -14.21 -3.24 -9.08
N LEU A 260 -13.52 -2.52 -9.97
CA LEU A 260 -12.42 -1.63 -9.62
C LEU A 260 -12.47 -0.27 -10.33
N ILE A 261 -12.53 -0.23 -11.66
CA ILE A 261 -12.47 1.01 -12.43
C ILE A 261 -13.89 1.45 -12.78
N PRO A 262 -14.32 2.67 -12.37
CA PRO A 262 -15.65 3.17 -12.67
C PRO A 262 -16.00 3.06 -14.16
N PHE A 263 -17.16 2.52 -14.45
CA PHE A 263 -17.75 2.32 -15.79
C PHE A 263 -17.03 1.32 -16.71
N VAL A 264 -15.82 0.87 -16.36
CA VAL A 264 -14.97 0.03 -17.23
C VAL A 264 -14.83 -1.39 -16.67
N LEU A 265 -14.31 -1.54 -15.45
CA LEU A 265 -13.81 -2.82 -14.96
C LEU A 265 -14.25 -3.09 -13.52
#